data_eec4cc29d404cc1c8d13ea19e86c1c5d
#
_entry.id   eec4cc29d404cc1c8d13ea19e86c1c5d
#
_cell.length_a   1.000
_cell.length_b   1.000
_cell.length_c   1.000
_cell.angle_alpha   90.00
_cell.angle_beta   90.00
_cell.angle_gamma   90.00
#
_symmetry.space_group_name_H-M   'P 1'
#
loop_
_entity.id
_entity.type
_entity.pdbx_description
1 polymer ?
#
loop_
_entity_poly.entity_id
_entity_poly.type
_entity_poly.pdbx_seq_one_letter_code
_entity_poly.pdbx_strand_id
1 'polypeptide(L)'
;MERGRIDNGAGTDLAWQRLGGRGPTLVFLPGFGSDMTGDKATALAALCQERGQAVLLFDYSGHGASGGTFTDGTIGRWAADALAAIDGLTAGPLVLVGSSMGGWIGLLAALARPGRMAGFVGVAAAPDFTEALMWESMLPAERATLERDGVLHIPSPYGEPTPITRALIEDGRQHLLMGAPIPLACPVRLLHGQADADVPWETSLRLAQRLTGEDVQVVLVKDGE
;
A
#
# COMPACT_ATOMS: atom_id res chain seq x y z
N MET A 1 -12.59 0.49 19.10
CA MET A 1 -11.84 -0.39 18.18
C MET A 1 -11.18 -1.50 18.97
N GLU A 2 -11.33 -2.73 18.52
CA GLU A 2 -10.60 -3.91 18.97
C GLU A 2 -9.15 -3.86 18.45
N ARG A 3 -8.21 -4.37 19.22
CA ARG A 3 -6.76 -4.38 18.87
C ARG A 3 -6.19 -5.75 19.16
N GLY A 4 -5.19 -6.16 18.40
CA GLY A 4 -4.51 -7.43 18.61
C GLY A 4 -3.30 -7.62 17.72
N ARG A 5 -2.82 -8.85 17.69
CA ARG A 5 -1.76 -9.31 16.80
C ARG A 5 -2.20 -10.58 16.09
N ILE A 6 -1.69 -10.78 14.88
CA ILE A 6 -1.89 -11.99 14.10
C ILE A 6 -0.56 -12.42 13.50
N ASP A 7 -0.25 -13.70 13.57
CA ASP A 7 0.92 -14.26 12.86
C ASP A 7 0.67 -14.22 11.36
N ASN A 8 1.66 -13.76 10.59
CA ASN A 8 1.56 -13.66 9.13
C ASN A 8 1.84 -14.99 8.39
N GLY A 9 2.01 -16.09 9.11
CA GLY A 9 2.39 -17.39 8.56
C GLY A 9 3.88 -17.55 8.25
N ALA A 10 4.69 -16.49 8.45
CA ALA A 10 6.14 -16.49 8.30
C ALA A 10 6.87 -16.17 9.62
N GLY A 11 6.16 -16.27 10.75
CA GLY A 11 6.70 -16.07 12.10
C GLY A 11 6.85 -14.60 12.51
N THR A 12 6.08 -13.69 11.88
CA THR A 12 6.04 -12.28 12.28
C THR A 12 4.63 -11.90 12.73
N ASP A 13 4.52 -11.33 13.91
CA ASP A 13 3.27 -10.81 14.45
C ASP A 13 2.93 -9.44 13.85
N LEU A 14 1.81 -9.36 13.14
CA LEU A 14 1.26 -8.10 12.60
C LEU A 14 0.31 -7.47 13.62
N ALA A 15 0.54 -6.21 13.95
CA ALA A 15 -0.35 -5.42 14.78
C ALA A 15 -1.57 -4.96 13.95
N TRP A 16 -2.75 -4.97 14.56
CA TRP A 16 -3.97 -4.55 13.89
C TRP A 16 -4.94 -3.84 14.84
N GLN A 17 -5.84 -3.06 14.24
CA GLN A 17 -7.01 -2.46 14.86
C GLN A 17 -8.24 -2.72 14.00
N ARG A 18 -9.35 -3.11 14.61
CA ARG A 18 -10.58 -3.44 13.90
C ARG A 18 -11.80 -2.82 14.57
N LEU A 19 -12.72 -2.32 13.75
CA LEU A 19 -14.06 -1.94 14.16
C LEU A 19 -15.06 -2.84 13.41
N GLY A 20 -15.89 -3.56 14.13
CA GLY A 20 -17.04 -4.24 13.55
C GLY A 20 -18.09 -3.24 13.06
N GLY A 21 -18.85 -3.61 12.04
CA GLY A 21 -19.85 -2.70 11.48
C GLY A 21 -20.60 -3.31 10.29
N ARG A 22 -21.29 -2.47 9.53
CA ARG A 22 -22.07 -2.84 8.34
C ARG A 22 -21.24 -2.81 7.06
N GLY A 23 -21.80 -3.38 5.99
CA GLY A 23 -21.31 -3.32 4.62
C GLY A 23 -20.04 -4.12 4.39
N PRO A 24 -19.34 -3.91 3.25
CA PRO A 24 -18.03 -4.48 3.04
C PRO A 24 -17.04 -3.94 4.06
N THR A 25 -16.09 -4.76 4.51
CA THR A 25 -15.05 -4.26 5.41
C THR A 25 -14.09 -3.37 4.62
N LEU A 26 -13.87 -2.13 5.07
CA LEU A 26 -12.80 -1.31 4.56
C LEU A 26 -11.46 -1.77 5.15
N VAL A 27 -10.46 -1.99 4.31
CA VAL A 27 -9.11 -2.36 4.76
C VAL A 27 -8.15 -1.26 4.33
N PHE A 28 -7.50 -0.61 5.29
CA PHE A 28 -6.51 0.41 4.99
C PHE A 28 -5.12 -0.21 4.85
N LEU A 29 -4.43 0.13 3.77
CA LEU A 29 -3.08 -0.30 3.45
C LEU A 29 -2.17 0.93 3.45
N PRO A 30 -1.28 1.08 4.45
CA PRO A 30 -0.41 2.24 4.58
C PRO A 30 0.68 2.31 3.50
N GLY A 31 1.30 3.48 3.37
CA GLY A 31 2.43 3.71 2.49
C GLY A 31 3.75 3.20 3.05
N PHE A 32 4.81 3.32 2.25
CA PHE A 32 6.18 2.97 2.61
C PHE A 32 6.67 3.79 3.81
N GLY A 33 7.14 3.13 4.87
CA GLY A 33 7.56 3.77 6.11
C GLY A 33 6.43 4.39 6.95
N SER A 34 5.16 4.13 6.58
CA SER A 34 3.97 4.62 7.29
C SER A 34 3.30 3.51 8.07
N ASP A 35 2.38 3.85 8.98
CA ASP A 35 1.68 2.89 9.83
C ASP A 35 0.17 3.21 9.97
N MET A 36 -0.54 2.37 10.72
CA MET A 36 -1.99 2.47 10.96
C MET A 36 -2.40 3.64 11.87
N THR A 37 -1.44 4.42 12.40
CA THR A 37 -1.70 5.60 13.24
C THR A 37 -1.59 6.91 12.47
N GLY A 38 -1.16 6.86 11.19
CA GLY A 38 -1.06 8.03 10.32
C GLY A 38 -2.41 8.68 10.04
N ASP A 39 -2.39 9.93 9.57
CA ASP A 39 -3.58 10.78 9.41
C ASP A 39 -4.65 10.16 8.51
N LYS A 40 -4.25 9.54 7.38
CA LYS A 40 -5.20 8.90 6.46
C LYS A 40 -5.90 7.70 7.10
N ALA A 41 -5.17 6.88 7.86
CA ALA A 41 -5.72 5.72 8.56
C ALA A 41 -6.70 6.14 9.68
N THR A 42 -6.29 7.12 10.48
CA THR A 42 -7.10 7.63 11.61
C THR A 42 -8.35 8.36 11.13
N ALA A 43 -8.25 9.15 10.06
CA ALA A 43 -9.41 9.81 9.43
C ALA A 43 -10.41 8.78 8.88
N LEU A 44 -9.93 7.74 8.20
CA LEU A 44 -10.79 6.66 7.71
C LEU A 44 -11.48 5.92 8.85
N ALA A 45 -10.75 5.61 9.92
CA ALA A 45 -11.29 4.95 11.10
C ALA A 45 -12.38 5.78 11.78
N ALA A 46 -12.17 7.10 11.93
CA ALA A 46 -13.15 8.01 12.50
C ALA A 46 -14.43 8.06 11.65
N LEU A 47 -14.29 8.18 10.33
CA LEU A 47 -15.42 8.14 9.40
C LEU A 47 -16.19 6.81 9.48
N CYS A 48 -15.48 5.70 9.56
CA CYS A 48 -16.10 4.38 9.68
C CYS A 48 -16.87 4.25 11.02
N GLN A 49 -16.30 4.75 12.09
CA GLN A 49 -16.95 4.76 13.41
C GLN A 49 -18.26 5.59 13.38
N GLU A 50 -18.21 6.78 12.81
CA GLU A 50 -19.39 7.65 12.67
C GLU A 50 -20.50 6.97 11.84
N ARG A 51 -20.13 6.27 10.78
CA ARG A 51 -21.07 5.62 9.85
C ARG A 51 -21.49 4.22 10.27
N GLY A 52 -20.92 3.65 11.34
CA GLY A 52 -21.13 2.25 11.72
C GLY A 52 -20.64 1.27 10.65
N GLN A 53 -19.58 1.63 9.95
CA GLN A 53 -18.94 0.88 8.88
C GLN A 53 -17.82 0.00 9.44
N ALA A 54 -17.71 -1.25 8.97
CA ALA A 54 -16.60 -2.13 9.36
C ALA A 54 -15.28 -1.64 8.77
N VAL A 55 -14.21 -1.63 9.57
CA VAL A 55 -12.86 -1.26 9.12
C VAL A 55 -11.79 -2.10 9.79
N LEU A 56 -10.75 -2.44 9.04
CA LEU A 56 -9.49 -3.04 9.48
C LEU A 56 -8.33 -2.12 9.13
N LEU A 57 -7.51 -1.81 10.13
CA LEU A 57 -6.20 -1.16 10.00
C LEU A 57 -5.15 -2.15 10.49
N PHE A 58 -3.99 -2.19 9.87
CA PHE A 58 -2.88 -3.04 10.31
C PHE A 58 -1.55 -2.44 9.86
N ASP A 59 -0.47 -2.88 10.52
CA ASP A 59 0.90 -2.56 10.13
C ASP A 59 1.53 -3.76 9.45
N TYR A 60 2.25 -3.52 8.36
CA TYR A 60 3.09 -4.56 7.75
C TYR A 60 4.25 -4.95 8.66
N SER A 61 4.87 -6.09 8.41
CA SER A 61 6.14 -6.47 9.04
C SER A 61 7.18 -5.35 8.88
N GLY A 62 7.87 -5.04 9.99
CA GLY A 62 8.87 -3.96 10.05
C GLY A 62 8.29 -2.54 10.07
N HIS A 63 6.96 -2.37 10.15
CA HIS A 63 6.29 -1.08 10.26
C HIS A 63 5.56 -0.95 11.60
N GLY A 64 5.43 0.29 12.08
CA GLY A 64 4.60 0.66 13.22
C GLY A 64 4.78 -0.24 14.43
N ALA A 65 3.69 -0.86 14.89
CA ALA A 65 3.67 -1.75 16.04
C ALA A 65 3.86 -3.24 15.69
N SER A 66 4.01 -3.61 14.41
CA SER A 66 4.28 -4.97 13.98
C SER A 66 5.71 -5.41 14.28
N GLY A 67 5.92 -6.73 14.35
CA GLY A 67 7.25 -7.31 14.46
C GLY A 67 8.07 -7.23 13.17
N GLY A 68 9.30 -7.73 13.22
CA GLY A 68 10.21 -7.73 12.08
C GLY A 68 11.06 -6.46 11.98
N THR A 69 11.91 -6.42 10.95
CA THR A 69 12.82 -5.29 10.69
C THR A 69 12.42 -4.65 9.37
N PHE A 70 12.41 -3.32 9.29
CA PHE A 70 12.02 -2.59 8.09
C PHE A 70 12.87 -2.96 6.88
N THR A 71 14.19 -3.13 7.08
CA THR A 71 15.13 -3.50 6.03
C THR A 71 14.99 -4.92 5.50
N ASP A 72 14.23 -5.78 6.19
CA ASP A 72 13.87 -7.12 5.70
C ASP A 72 12.61 -7.08 4.81
N GLY A 73 11.96 -5.94 4.72
CA GLY A 73 10.73 -5.75 3.98
C GLY A 73 10.92 -5.74 2.47
N THR A 74 9.97 -6.36 1.78
CA THR A 74 9.88 -6.37 0.31
C THR A 74 8.42 -6.26 -0.12
N ILE A 75 8.17 -5.95 -1.39
CA ILE A 75 6.81 -5.84 -1.92
C ILE A 75 6.03 -7.16 -1.76
N GLY A 76 6.67 -8.28 -2.09
CA GLY A 76 6.05 -9.60 -1.94
C GLY A 76 5.76 -9.95 -0.48
N ARG A 77 6.67 -9.61 0.44
CA ARG A 77 6.47 -9.83 1.88
C ARG A 77 5.29 -9.02 2.40
N TRP A 78 5.23 -7.73 2.08
CA TRP A 78 4.13 -6.86 2.52
C TRP A 78 2.79 -7.21 1.86
N ALA A 79 2.81 -7.70 0.62
CA ALA A 79 1.61 -8.26 -0.01
C ALA A 79 1.12 -9.53 0.71
N ALA A 80 2.03 -10.40 1.15
CA ALA A 80 1.69 -11.58 1.95
C ALA A 80 1.14 -11.17 3.34
N ASP A 81 1.72 -10.17 4.00
CA ASP A 81 1.21 -9.61 5.25
C ASP A 81 -0.22 -9.08 5.09
N ALA A 82 -0.49 -8.33 4.01
CA ALA A 82 -1.82 -7.84 3.70
C ALA A 82 -2.83 -8.99 3.53
N LEU A 83 -2.44 -10.04 2.82
CA LEU A 83 -3.29 -11.22 2.64
C LEU A 83 -3.54 -11.95 3.96
N ALA A 84 -2.52 -12.10 4.82
CA ALA A 84 -2.67 -12.72 6.14
C ALA A 84 -3.64 -11.91 7.02
N ALA A 85 -3.51 -10.58 7.05
CA ALA A 85 -4.43 -9.71 7.78
C ALA A 85 -5.86 -9.77 7.22
N ILE A 86 -6.02 -9.70 5.90
CA ILE A 86 -7.32 -9.77 5.21
C ILE A 86 -8.01 -11.11 5.50
N ASP A 87 -7.32 -12.22 5.29
CA ASP A 87 -7.92 -13.56 5.40
C ASP A 87 -8.18 -13.95 6.86
N GLY A 88 -7.31 -13.55 7.78
CA GLY A 88 -7.44 -13.89 9.20
C GLY A 88 -8.38 -13.00 10.01
N LEU A 89 -8.59 -11.74 9.58
CA LEU A 89 -9.31 -10.75 10.38
C LEU A 89 -10.61 -10.25 9.76
N THR A 90 -10.90 -10.62 8.50
CA THR A 90 -12.10 -10.15 7.81
C THR A 90 -12.85 -11.31 7.14
N ALA A 91 -14.15 -11.14 6.97
CA ALA A 91 -14.99 -12.04 6.19
C ALA A 91 -15.85 -11.25 5.20
N GLY A 92 -16.30 -11.91 4.11
CA GLY A 92 -17.19 -11.31 3.11
C GLY A 92 -16.50 -10.27 2.21
N PRO A 93 -17.30 -9.35 1.64
CA PRO A 93 -16.80 -8.36 0.68
C PRO A 93 -15.88 -7.32 1.31
N LEU A 94 -14.95 -6.79 0.49
CA LEU A 94 -13.91 -5.85 0.90
C LEU A 94 -13.90 -4.60 0.02
N VAL A 95 -13.61 -3.46 0.62
CA VAL A 95 -13.09 -2.28 -0.08
C VAL A 95 -11.67 -2.04 0.40
N LEU A 96 -10.68 -2.17 -0.48
CA LEU A 96 -9.29 -1.87 -0.14
C LEU A 96 -9.03 -0.38 -0.36
N VAL A 97 -8.41 0.25 0.63
CA VAL A 97 -8.03 1.68 0.61
C VAL A 97 -6.53 1.76 0.78
N GLY A 98 -5.80 1.95 -0.32
CA GLY A 98 -4.33 1.94 -0.32
C GLY A 98 -3.74 3.31 -0.57
N SER A 99 -2.80 3.74 0.28
CA SER A 99 -2.06 5.00 0.11
C SER A 99 -0.65 4.71 -0.41
N SER A 100 -0.21 5.38 -1.48
CA SER A 100 1.13 5.25 -2.06
C SER A 100 1.49 3.77 -2.31
N MET A 101 2.55 3.24 -1.68
CA MET A 101 2.89 1.81 -1.69
C MET A 101 1.68 0.91 -1.37
N GLY A 102 0.86 1.31 -0.39
CA GLY A 102 -0.36 0.57 -0.02
C GLY A 102 -1.35 0.43 -1.18
N GLY A 103 -1.32 1.35 -2.14
CA GLY A 103 -2.06 1.22 -3.40
C GLY A 103 -1.56 0.05 -4.24
N TRP A 104 -0.24 -0.13 -4.35
CA TRP A 104 0.35 -1.28 -5.06
C TRP A 104 0.04 -2.60 -4.34
N ILE A 105 0.33 -2.66 -3.03
CA ILE A 105 0.01 -3.84 -2.20
C ILE A 105 -1.49 -4.18 -2.30
N GLY A 106 -2.36 -3.16 -2.26
CA GLY A 106 -3.80 -3.34 -2.41
C GLY A 106 -4.22 -3.92 -3.76
N LEU A 107 -3.58 -3.50 -4.85
CA LEU A 107 -3.80 -4.09 -6.18
C LEU A 107 -3.38 -5.56 -6.21
N LEU A 108 -2.19 -5.90 -5.66
CA LEU A 108 -1.73 -7.29 -5.55
C LEU A 108 -2.71 -8.15 -4.73
N ALA A 109 -3.18 -7.63 -3.59
CA ALA A 109 -4.17 -8.31 -2.75
C ALA A 109 -5.52 -8.47 -3.45
N ALA A 110 -5.98 -7.45 -4.18
CA ALA A 110 -7.22 -7.51 -4.95
C ALA A 110 -7.17 -8.56 -6.05
N LEU A 111 -6.05 -8.64 -6.77
CA LEU A 111 -5.81 -9.67 -7.80
C LEU A 111 -5.74 -11.09 -7.22
N ALA A 112 -5.22 -11.22 -5.98
CA ALA A 112 -5.17 -12.51 -5.28
C ALA A 112 -6.53 -12.93 -4.68
N ARG A 113 -7.47 -11.98 -4.47
CA ARG A 113 -8.78 -12.23 -3.85
C ARG A 113 -9.93 -11.61 -4.65
N PRO A 114 -10.03 -11.82 -5.98
CA PRO A 114 -10.97 -11.11 -6.85
C PRO A 114 -12.43 -11.32 -6.43
N GLY A 115 -12.78 -12.50 -5.92
CA GLY A 115 -14.14 -12.81 -5.46
C GLY A 115 -14.58 -12.08 -4.18
N ARG A 116 -13.66 -11.39 -3.50
CA ARG A 116 -13.97 -10.58 -2.30
C ARG A 116 -14.07 -9.08 -2.58
N MET A 117 -13.71 -8.64 -3.78
CA MET A 117 -13.60 -7.20 -4.07
C MET A 117 -14.95 -6.54 -4.33
N ALA A 118 -15.36 -5.65 -3.43
CA ALA A 118 -16.50 -4.75 -3.60
C ALA A 118 -16.09 -3.35 -4.08
N GLY A 119 -14.80 -2.98 -3.94
CA GLY A 119 -14.25 -1.72 -4.43
C GLY A 119 -12.76 -1.57 -4.11
N PHE A 120 -12.13 -0.63 -4.80
CA PHE A 120 -10.74 -0.24 -4.56
C PHE A 120 -10.61 1.29 -4.55
N VAL A 121 -9.92 1.83 -3.58
CA VAL A 121 -9.58 3.26 -3.49
C VAL A 121 -8.07 3.39 -3.40
N GLY A 122 -7.46 4.09 -4.36
CA GLY A 122 -6.06 4.46 -4.34
C GLY A 122 -5.89 5.94 -4.00
N VAL A 123 -5.13 6.25 -2.96
CA VAL A 123 -4.75 7.62 -2.60
C VAL A 123 -3.28 7.80 -2.95
N ALA A 124 -2.99 8.59 -3.98
CA ALA A 124 -1.66 8.71 -4.57
C ALA A 124 -1.01 7.32 -4.79
N ALA A 125 -1.80 6.35 -5.30
CA ALA A 125 -1.33 4.97 -5.46
C ALA A 125 -0.09 4.91 -6.35
N ALA A 126 0.95 4.21 -5.88
CA ALA A 126 2.26 4.16 -6.52
C ALA A 126 2.66 2.72 -6.91
N PRO A 127 1.91 2.06 -7.84
CA PRO A 127 2.35 0.77 -8.35
C PRO A 127 3.72 0.91 -9.02
N ASP A 128 4.55 -0.13 -8.89
CA ASP A 128 5.89 -0.23 -9.48
C ASP A 128 6.88 0.85 -8.99
N PHE A 129 6.61 1.54 -7.87
CA PHE A 129 7.42 2.68 -7.41
C PHE A 129 8.89 2.32 -7.15
N THR A 130 9.19 1.09 -6.77
CA THR A 130 10.58 0.65 -6.53
C THR A 130 11.43 0.70 -7.81
N GLU A 131 10.83 0.46 -8.97
CA GLU A 131 11.48 0.62 -10.26
C GLU A 131 11.34 2.05 -10.78
N ALA A 132 10.09 2.51 -10.95
CA ALA A 132 9.79 3.75 -11.67
C ALA A 132 10.14 5.04 -10.91
N LEU A 133 10.10 5.03 -9.56
CA LEU A 133 10.38 6.22 -8.75
C LEU A 133 11.67 6.12 -7.94
N MET A 134 12.11 4.90 -7.58
CA MET A 134 13.37 4.72 -6.84
C MET A 134 14.51 4.39 -7.78
N TRP A 135 14.50 3.20 -8.40
CA TRP A 135 15.63 2.75 -9.20
C TRP A 135 15.94 3.66 -10.41
N GLU A 136 14.92 4.07 -11.16
CA GLU A 136 15.13 4.93 -12.34
C GLU A 136 15.66 6.32 -11.98
N SER A 137 15.30 6.85 -10.81
CA SER A 137 15.80 8.15 -10.32
C SER A 137 17.17 8.11 -9.67
N MET A 138 17.67 6.93 -9.28
CA MET A 138 18.99 6.79 -8.65
C MET A 138 20.11 7.19 -9.59
N LEU A 139 21.08 7.95 -9.08
CA LEU A 139 22.32 8.26 -9.76
C LEU A 139 23.17 6.98 -9.93
N PRO A 140 24.06 6.93 -10.94
CA PRO A 140 24.95 5.77 -11.12
C PRO A 140 25.77 5.39 -9.87
N ALA A 141 26.21 6.38 -9.09
CA ALA A 141 26.96 6.16 -7.84
C ALA A 141 26.08 5.55 -6.74
N GLU A 142 24.81 5.94 -6.67
CA GLU A 142 23.82 5.39 -5.71
C GLU A 142 23.49 3.94 -6.04
N ARG A 143 23.26 3.63 -7.33
CA ARG A 143 23.06 2.24 -7.78
C ARG A 143 24.29 1.38 -7.46
N ALA A 144 25.50 1.86 -7.74
CA ALA A 144 26.72 1.14 -7.40
C ALA A 144 26.89 0.91 -5.89
N THR A 145 26.46 1.87 -5.06
CA THR A 145 26.45 1.72 -3.60
C THR A 145 25.43 0.65 -3.19
N LEU A 146 24.21 0.72 -3.71
CA LEU A 146 23.15 -0.27 -3.42
C LEU A 146 23.56 -1.70 -3.85
N GLU A 147 24.18 -1.83 -5.01
CA GLU A 147 24.68 -3.13 -5.50
C GLU A 147 25.83 -3.68 -4.65
N ARG A 148 26.76 -2.83 -4.22
CA ARG A 148 27.92 -3.23 -3.42
C ARG A 148 27.56 -3.53 -1.97
N ASP A 149 26.81 -2.63 -1.33
CA ASP A 149 26.60 -2.63 0.12
C ASP A 149 25.24 -3.28 0.50
N GLY A 150 24.34 -3.48 -0.48
CA GLY A 150 23.02 -4.08 -0.29
C GLY A 150 21.98 -3.10 0.28
N VAL A 151 22.40 -1.91 0.72
CA VAL A 151 21.53 -0.86 1.26
C VAL A 151 22.05 0.52 0.89
N LEU A 152 21.11 1.41 0.55
CA LEU A 152 21.33 2.84 0.32
C LEU A 152 20.45 3.62 1.31
N HIS A 153 21.05 4.62 1.99
CA HIS A 153 20.32 5.52 2.88
C HIS A 153 20.02 6.82 2.15
N ILE A 154 18.73 7.08 1.90
CA ILE A 154 18.25 8.28 1.20
C ILE A 154 17.82 9.32 2.25
N PRO A 155 18.26 10.59 2.15
CA PRO A 155 17.79 11.64 3.04
C PRO A 155 16.25 11.70 3.05
N SER A 156 15.67 11.80 4.24
CA SER A 156 14.22 11.89 4.42
C SER A 156 13.86 13.26 5.00
N PRO A 157 12.85 13.96 4.46
CA PRO A 157 12.35 15.18 5.07
C PRO A 157 11.65 14.93 6.42
N TYR A 158 11.37 13.68 6.74
CA TYR A 158 10.62 13.27 7.95
C TYR A 158 11.52 12.79 9.10
N GLY A 159 12.85 12.91 9.00
CA GLY A 159 13.77 12.56 10.07
C GLY A 159 14.98 11.74 9.61
N GLU A 160 15.20 10.58 10.22
CA GLU A 160 16.32 9.71 9.88
C GLU A 160 16.31 9.27 8.40
N PRO A 161 17.49 9.08 7.78
CA PRO A 161 17.56 8.62 6.40
C PRO A 161 16.84 7.29 6.21
N THR A 162 16.07 7.19 5.13
CA THR A 162 15.30 5.99 4.80
C THR A 162 16.20 4.95 4.14
N PRO A 163 16.32 3.74 4.69
CA PRO A 163 17.09 2.66 4.07
C PRO A 163 16.31 2.04 2.91
N ILE A 164 16.92 2.04 1.73
CA ILE A 164 16.44 1.32 0.55
C ILE A 164 17.34 0.12 0.34
N THR A 165 16.76 -1.08 0.36
CA THR A 165 17.55 -2.31 0.21
C THR A 165 17.55 -2.80 -1.23
N ARG A 166 18.63 -3.50 -1.63
CA ARG A 166 18.68 -4.18 -2.91
C ARG A 166 17.57 -5.23 -3.03
N ALA A 167 17.28 -5.94 -1.92
CA ALA A 167 16.21 -6.93 -1.86
C ALA A 167 14.83 -6.32 -2.17
N LEU A 168 14.54 -5.10 -1.68
CA LEU A 168 13.29 -4.39 -1.99
C LEU A 168 13.16 -4.13 -3.50
N ILE A 169 14.23 -3.66 -4.15
CA ILE A 169 14.22 -3.38 -5.60
C ILE A 169 14.08 -4.67 -6.41
N GLU A 170 14.88 -5.70 -6.11
CA GLU A 170 14.88 -6.97 -6.82
C GLU A 170 13.55 -7.72 -6.69
N ASP A 171 12.96 -7.75 -5.50
CA ASP A 171 11.66 -8.35 -5.26
C ASP A 171 10.54 -7.53 -5.93
N GLY A 172 10.58 -6.20 -5.85
CA GLY A 172 9.61 -5.33 -6.50
C GLY A 172 9.48 -5.61 -8.01
N ARG A 173 10.59 -5.91 -8.70
CA ARG A 173 10.61 -6.29 -10.12
C ARG A 173 9.80 -7.54 -10.44
N GLN A 174 9.58 -8.41 -9.46
CA GLN A 174 8.78 -9.63 -9.63
C GLN A 174 7.27 -9.36 -9.50
N HIS A 175 6.89 -8.16 -9.05
CA HIS A 175 5.53 -7.76 -8.76
C HIS A 175 5.02 -6.58 -9.60
N LEU A 176 5.72 -6.22 -10.67
CA LEU A 176 5.36 -5.10 -11.55
C LEU A 176 3.97 -5.32 -12.18
N LEU A 177 3.14 -4.27 -12.16
CA LEU A 177 1.78 -4.30 -12.67
C LEU A 177 1.58 -3.40 -13.90
N MET A 178 2.33 -2.30 -14.01
CA MET A 178 2.08 -1.26 -15.01
C MET A 178 2.46 -1.66 -16.44
N GLY A 179 3.15 -2.77 -16.61
CA GLY A 179 3.54 -3.32 -17.92
C GLY A 179 2.41 -4.04 -18.67
N ALA A 180 1.29 -4.39 -18.02
CA ALA A 180 0.22 -5.20 -18.57
C ALA A 180 -1.17 -4.68 -18.12
N PRO A 181 -2.28 -5.11 -18.76
CA PRO A 181 -3.62 -4.85 -18.24
C PRO A 181 -3.83 -5.44 -16.84
N ILE A 182 -4.50 -4.68 -15.96
CA ILE A 182 -4.80 -5.07 -14.58
C ILE A 182 -6.28 -5.47 -14.50
N PRO A 183 -6.62 -6.77 -14.37
CA PRO A 183 -8.01 -7.24 -14.41
C PRO A 183 -8.71 -7.07 -13.06
N LEU A 184 -9.11 -5.85 -12.75
CA LEU A 184 -9.86 -5.51 -11.55
C LEU A 184 -11.29 -5.09 -11.95
N ALA A 185 -12.28 -5.94 -11.66
CA ALA A 185 -13.66 -5.76 -12.10
C ALA A 185 -14.53 -4.91 -11.15
N CYS A 186 -14.08 -4.65 -9.92
CA CYS A 186 -14.83 -3.83 -8.96
C CYS A 186 -14.69 -2.33 -9.29
N PRO A 187 -15.60 -1.47 -8.76
CA PRO A 187 -15.45 -0.02 -8.83
C PRO A 187 -14.10 0.46 -8.27
N VAL A 188 -13.44 1.36 -8.99
CA VAL A 188 -12.14 1.94 -8.61
C VAL A 188 -12.23 3.46 -8.51
N ARG A 189 -11.66 4.01 -7.44
CA ARG A 189 -11.52 5.46 -7.24
C ARG A 189 -10.06 5.77 -6.96
N LEU A 190 -9.45 6.59 -7.80
CA LEU A 190 -8.06 7.04 -7.65
C LEU A 190 -8.08 8.53 -7.30
N LEU A 191 -7.60 8.86 -6.11
CA LEU A 191 -7.52 10.23 -5.61
C LEU A 191 -6.06 10.65 -5.61
N HIS A 192 -5.75 11.83 -6.17
CA HIS A 192 -4.37 12.30 -6.23
C HIS A 192 -4.30 13.82 -6.11
N GLY A 193 -3.41 14.29 -5.26
CA GLY A 193 -3.03 15.69 -5.18
C GLY A 193 -2.08 16.06 -6.32
N GLN A 194 -2.32 17.18 -6.99
CA GLN A 194 -1.41 17.62 -8.07
C GLN A 194 -0.14 18.31 -7.54
N ALA A 195 -0.08 18.62 -6.24
CA ALA A 195 1.10 19.12 -5.56
C ALA A 195 1.91 18.03 -4.84
N ASP A 196 1.53 16.74 -4.99
CA ASP A 196 2.26 15.59 -4.41
C ASP A 196 3.69 15.56 -4.97
N ALA A 197 4.67 15.73 -4.07
CA ALA A 197 6.09 15.78 -4.41
C ALA A 197 6.74 14.40 -4.53
N ASP A 198 6.11 13.36 -3.96
CA ASP A 198 6.66 12.01 -3.88
C ASP A 198 6.18 11.13 -5.04
N VAL A 199 4.89 11.23 -5.39
CA VAL A 199 4.27 10.44 -6.46
C VAL A 199 3.69 11.36 -7.53
N PRO A 200 4.23 11.37 -8.76
CA PRO A 200 3.65 12.16 -9.86
C PRO A 200 2.18 11.78 -10.08
N TRP A 201 1.28 12.77 -10.10
CA TRP A 201 -0.17 12.54 -10.22
C TRP A 201 -0.56 11.84 -11.54
N GLU A 202 0.28 11.95 -12.58
CA GLU A 202 0.13 11.22 -13.84
C GLU A 202 0.16 9.69 -13.65
N THR A 203 0.74 9.22 -12.53
CA THR A 203 0.73 7.80 -12.16
C THR A 203 -0.70 7.28 -12.02
N SER A 204 -1.61 8.07 -11.43
CA SER A 204 -3.03 7.70 -11.33
C SER A 204 -3.71 7.63 -12.70
N LEU A 205 -3.37 8.50 -13.65
CA LEU A 205 -3.91 8.41 -15.01
C LEU A 205 -3.38 7.18 -15.76
N ARG A 206 -2.09 6.89 -15.63
CA ARG A 206 -1.49 5.67 -16.21
C ARG A 206 -2.09 4.40 -15.60
N LEU A 207 -2.30 4.39 -14.27
CA LEU A 207 -2.94 3.27 -13.58
C LEU A 207 -4.38 3.06 -14.10
N ALA A 208 -5.17 4.13 -14.21
CA ALA A 208 -6.53 4.05 -14.74
C ALA A 208 -6.58 3.44 -16.16
N GLN A 209 -5.59 3.74 -17.03
CA GLN A 209 -5.47 3.16 -18.36
C GLN A 209 -5.12 1.67 -18.35
N ARG A 210 -4.49 1.16 -17.30
CA ARG A 210 -4.16 -0.27 -17.15
C ARG A 210 -5.30 -1.10 -16.55
N LEU A 211 -6.16 -0.48 -15.77
CA LEU A 211 -7.33 -1.14 -15.19
C LEU A 211 -8.33 -1.51 -16.28
N THR A 212 -8.80 -2.77 -16.28
CA THR A 212 -9.74 -3.26 -17.31
C THR A 212 -11.21 -3.14 -16.89
N GLY A 213 -11.48 -2.76 -15.63
CA GLY A 213 -12.84 -2.53 -15.13
C GLY A 213 -13.50 -1.32 -15.80
N GLU A 214 -14.82 -1.33 -15.90
CA GLU A 214 -15.59 -0.26 -16.54
C GLU A 214 -15.83 0.95 -15.64
N ASP A 215 -15.89 0.75 -14.31
CA ASP A 215 -16.15 1.82 -13.32
C ASP A 215 -14.85 2.28 -12.67
N VAL A 216 -14.05 3.03 -13.42
CA VAL A 216 -12.79 3.64 -12.95
C VAL A 216 -12.89 5.15 -13.02
N GLN A 217 -12.64 5.84 -11.89
CA GLN A 217 -12.64 7.30 -11.81
C GLN A 217 -11.34 7.79 -11.20
N VAL A 218 -10.80 8.88 -11.77
CA VAL A 218 -9.65 9.59 -11.23
C VAL A 218 -10.10 10.98 -10.76
N VAL A 219 -9.79 11.32 -9.52
CA VAL A 219 -10.06 12.62 -8.92
C VAL A 219 -8.73 13.30 -8.63
N LEU A 220 -8.48 14.40 -9.32
CA LEU A 220 -7.29 15.23 -9.11
C LEU A 220 -7.65 16.44 -8.27
N VAL A 221 -6.89 16.68 -7.21
CA VAL A 221 -7.03 17.84 -6.33
C VAL A 221 -5.88 18.80 -6.62
N LYS A 222 -6.17 19.98 -7.20
CA LYS A 222 -5.18 20.91 -7.75
C LYS A 222 -4.04 21.25 -6.80
N ASP A 223 -4.34 21.61 -5.56
CA ASP A 223 -3.36 22.03 -4.56
C ASP A 223 -3.22 21.00 -3.42
N GLY A 224 -3.66 19.73 -3.68
CA GLY A 224 -3.54 18.60 -2.73
C GLY A 224 -2.13 18.00 -2.73
N GLU A 225 -1.69 17.59 -1.54
CA GLU A 225 -0.45 16.86 -1.28
C GLU A 225 -0.73 15.38 -0.95
#